data_486292c1f31befb1e0865c63bc76361b
#
_entry.id   486292c1f31befb1e0865c63bc76361b
#
_cell.length_a   1.000
_cell.length_b   1.000
_cell.length_c   1.000
_cell.angle_alpha   90.00
_cell.angle_beta   90.00
_cell.angle_gamma   90.00
#
_symmetry.space_group_name_H-M   'P 1'
#
loop_
_entity.id
_entity.type
_entity.pdbx_description
1 polymer ?
#
loop_
_entity_poly.entity_id
_entity_poly.type
_entity_poly.pdbx_seq_one_letter_code
_entity_poly.pdbx_strand_id
1 'polypeptide(L)'
;MSIKEYIGGQCANPEGLGGLACAKFMNFFNAEHYRAVKKFVCKLDGARILDIGFGNGVTIKKLSKNINAKFYGVDISADMVEKAKRKNRDGVNTNKVILQQGKAEELPYNDDFFDTVYTVNTIYFWEDTAKVLDEVRRVLKDGGNFILSLIHISEPTRRVVI
;
A
#
# COMPACT_ATOMS: atom_id res chain seq x y z
N MET A 1 26.97 5.26 -1.65
CA MET A 1 25.63 4.76 -2.03
C MET A 1 24.98 4.17 -0.77
N SER A 2 23.90 4.79 -0.28
CA SER A 2 23.24 4.31 0.93
C SER A 2 22.47 3.03 0.61
N ILE A 3 22.21 2.19 1.66
CA ILE A 3 21.38 0.98 1.51
C ILE A 3 19.99 1.35 0.93
N LYS A 4 19.48 2.55 1.24
CA LYS A 4 18.22 3.07 0.67
C LYS A 4 18.30 3.28 -0.84
N GLU A 5 19.39 3.84 -1.34
CA GLU A 5 19.61 4.05 -2.79
C GLU A 5 19.80 2.74 -3.54
N TYR A 6 20.50 1.77 -2.92
CA TYR A 6 20.69 0.44 -3.52
C TYR A 6 19.38 -0.37 -3.59
N ILE A 7 18.60 -0.41 -2.52
CA ILE A 7 17.32 -1.11 -2.50
C ILE A 7 16.31 -0.39 -3.40
N GLY A 8 16.26 0.94 -3.40
CA GLY A 8 15.39 1.74 -4.27
C GLY A 8 15.68 1.50 -5.75
N GLY A 9 16.96 1.46 -6.15
CA GLY A 9 17.38 1.20 -7.53
C GLY A 9 17.03 -0.22 -8.00
N GLN A 10 17.28 -1.24 -7.18
CA GLN A 10 16.96 -2.64 -7.51
C GLN A 10 15.46 -2.94 -7.51
N CYS A 11 14.67 -2.24 -6.70
CA CYS A 11 13.20 -2.37 -6.72
C CYS A 11 12.56 -1.63 -7.89
N ALA A 12 13.21 -0.56 -8.39
CA ALA A 12 12.70 0.23 -9.52
C ALA A 12 12.98 -0.42 -10.89
N ASN A 13 14.13 -1.11 -11.04
CA ASN A 13 14.51 -1.73 -12.31
C ASN A 13 15.34 -3.00 -12.07
N PRO A 14 14.70 -4.17 -11.83
CA PRO A 14 15.40 -5.41 -11.58
C PRO A 14 16.06 -5.95 -12.85
N GLU A 15 17.38 -5.87 -12.97
CA GLU A 15 18.16 -6.44 -14.07
C GLU A 15 18.97 -7.67 -13.65
N GLY A 16 19.05 -8.67 -14.54
CA GLY A 16 19.85 -9.88 -14.38
C GLY A 16 19.34 -10.90 -13.37
N LEU A 17 20.20 -11.86 -12.99
CA LEU A 17 19.87 -12.94 -12.03
C LEU A 17 19.48 -12.41 -10.63
N GLY A 18 20.06 -11.29 -10.20
CA GLY A 18 19.69 -10.59 -8.97
C GLY A 18 18.29 -10.01 -9.01
N GLY A 19 17.87 -9.50 -10.17
CA GLY A 19 16.52 -8.98 -10.38
C GLY A 19 15.44 -10.06 -10.33
N LEU A 20 15.72 -11.26 -10.86
CA LEU A 20 14.81 -12.42 -10.76
C LEU A 20 14.66 -12.92 -9.33
N ALA A 21 15.73 -12.95 -8.54
CA ALA A 21 15.70 -13.30 -7.13
C ALA A 21 14.90 -12.24 -6.33
N CYS A 22 15.14 -10.95 -6.59
CA CYS A 22 14.42 -9.84 -5.96
C CYS A 22 12.91 -9.88 -6.30
N ALA A 23 12.55 -10.14 -7.56
CA ALA A 23 11.16 -10.27 -7.98
C ALA A 23 10.44 -11.48 -7.34
N LYS A 24 11.11 -12.64 -7.21
CA LYS A 24 10.57 -13.81 -6.48
C LYS A 24 10.41 -13.52 -4.99
N PHE A 25 11.39 -12.88 -4.39
CA PHE A 25 11.38 -12.47 -3.00
C PHE A 25 10.23 -11.48 -2.74
N MET A 26 10.09 -10.42 -3.56
CA MET A 26 8.98 -9.48 -3.48
C MET A 26 7.61 -10.16 -3.69
N ASN A 27 7.51 -11.13 -4.59
CA ASN A 27 6.25 -11.87 -4.80
C ASN A 27 5.87 -12.75 -3.60
N PHE A 28 6.83 -13.35 -2.93
CA PHE A 28 6.59 -14.13 -1.70
C PHE A 28 6.08 -13.21 -0.57
N PHE A 29 6.74 -12.09 -0.33
CA PHE A 29 6.32 -11.12 0.67
C PHE A 29 4.97 -10.47 0.34
N ASN A 30 4.73 -10.14 -0.92
CA ASN A 30 3.42 -9.64 -1.36
C ASN A 30 2.27 -10.62 -1.06
N ALA A 31 2.52 -11.93 -1.03
CA ALA A 31 1.49 -12.91 -0.68
C ALA A 31 1.15 -12.91 0.82
N GLU A 32 2.15 -12.74 1.69
CA GLU A 32 1.92 -12.62 3.15
C GLU A 32 1.20 -11.32 3.51
N HIS A 33 1.65 -10.20 2.96
CA HIS A 33 1.01 -8.90 3.17
C HIS A 33 -0.44 -8.90 2.68
N TYR A 34 -0.70 -9.46 1.50
CA TYR A 34 -2.05 -9.64 1.01
C TYR A 34 -2.93 -10.42 2.00
N ARG A 35 -2.42 -11.54 2.56
CA ARG A 35 -3.16 -12.33 3.55
C ARG A 35 -3.42 -11.54 4.83
N ALA A 36 -2.41 -10.78 5.29
CA ALA A 36 -2.53 -9.96 6.48
C ALA A 36 -3.61 -8.89 6.30
N VAL A 37 -3.52 -8.07 5.25
CA VAL A 37 -4.51 -7.02 4.94
C VAL A 37 -5.89 -7.62 4.69
N LYS A 38 -5.98 -8.70 3.89
CA LYS A 38 -7.25 -9.37 3.58
C LYS A 38 -8.01 -9.80 4.83
N LYS A 39 -7.34 -10.32 5.85
CA LYS A 39 -7.97 -10.76 7.11
C LYS A 39 -8.79 -9.65 7.78
N PHE A 40 -8.33 -8.40 7.68
CA PHE A 40 -9.00 -7.25 8.28
C PHE A 40 -10.07 -6.64 7.38
N VAL A 41 -9.83 -6.60 6.06
CA VAL A 41 -10.72 -5.89 5.13
C VAL A 41 -11.80 -6.79 4.51
N CYS A 42 -11.72 -8.11 4.60
CA CYS A 42 -12.66 -9.04 3.95
C CYS A 42 -14.09 -8.99 4.50
N LYS A 43 -14.28 -8.39 5.68
CA LYS A 43 -15.58 -8.25 6.35
C LYS A 43 -16.23 -6.88 6.12
N LEU A 44 -15.57 -5.99 5.39
CA LEU A 44 -15.97 -4.59 5.21
C LEU A 44 -16.69 -4.45 3.86
N ASP A 45 -17.98 -4.76 3.82
CA ASP A 45 -18.82 -4.54 2.63
C ASP A 45 -19.11 -3.05 2.43
N GLY A 46 -18.96 -2.56 1.20
CA GLY A 46 -19.18 -1.15 0.85
C GLY A 46 -18.15 -0.15 1.41
N ALA A 47 -17.10 -0.62 2.08
CA ALA A 47 -16.10 0.22 2.74
C ALA A 47 -15.22 1.01 1.76
N ARG A 48 -14.62 2.09 2.26
CA ARG A 48 -13.54 2.84 1.60
C ARG A 48 -12.21 2.46 2.24
N ILE A 49 -11.29 1.95 1.44
CA ILE A 49 -10.01 1.40 1.88
C ILE A 49 -8.89 2.14 1.18
N LEU A 50 -7.93 2.70 1.95
CA LEU A 50 -6.75 3.39 1.43
C LEU A 50 -5.50 2.53 1.56
N ASP A 51 -4.71 2.47 0.49
CA ASP A 51 -3.34 1.94 0.45
C ASP A 51 -2.34 3.09 0.33
N ILE A 52 -1.50 3.29 1.35
CA ILE A 52 -0.44 4.31 1.31
C ILE A 52 0.86 3.64 0.85
N GLY A 53 1.40 4.11 -0.30
CA GLY A 53 2.58 3.53 -0.93
C GLY A 53 2.27 2.21 -1.63
N PHE A 54 1.25 2.20 -2.48
CA PHE A 54 0.74 0.99 -3.14
C PHE A 54 1.70 0.36 -4.16
N GLY A 55 2.79 1.04 -4.54
CA GLY A 55 3.75 0.57 -5.52
C GLY A 55 3.10 0.18 -6.84
N ASN A 56 3.37 -1.03 -7.32
CA ASN A 56 2.83 -1.51 -8.61
C ASN A 56 1.33 -1.94 -8.55
N GLY A 57 0.63 -1.76 -7.43
CA GLY A 57 -0.79 -1.99 -7.27
C GLY A 57 -1.26 -3.45 -7.27
N VAL A 58 -0.36 -4.41 -7.04
CA VAL A 58 -0.72 -5.87 -7.03
C VAL A 58 -1.65 -6.19 -5.88
N THR A 59 -1.41 -5.63 -4.69
CA THR A 59 -2.24 -5.88 -3.51
C THR A 59 -3.66 -5.36 -3.73
N ILE A 60 -3.80 -4.13 -4.20
CA ILE A 60 -5.11 -3.54 -4.56
C ILE A 60 -5.84 -4.40 -5.59
N LYS A 61 -5.15 -4.87 -6.66
CA LYS A 61 -5.75 -5.72 -7.68
C LYS A 61 -6.33 -7.02 -7.11
N LYS A 62 -5.60 -7.66 -6.20
CA LYS A 62 -6.04 -8.91 -5.56
C LYS A 62 -7.21 -8.67 -4.61
N LEU A 63 -7.16 -7.59 -3.81
CA LEU A 63 -8.22 -7.25 -2.85
C LEU A 63 -9.50 -6.84 -3.58
N SER A 64 -9.41 -5.92 -4.54
CA SER A 64 -10.57 -5.36 -5.25
C SER A 64 -11.36 -6.39 -6.07
N LYS A 65 -10.74 -7.50 -6.48
CA LYS A 65 -11.43 -8.61 -7.15
C LYS A 65 -12.29 -9.44 -6.21
N ASN A 66 -11.94 -9.50 -4.93
CA ASN A 66 -12.52 -10.44 -3.97
C ASN A 66 -13.37 -9.74 -2.89
N ILE A 67 -13.35 -8.42 -2.83
CA ILE A 67 -13.99 -7.64 -1.77
C ILE A 67 -14.86 -6.57 -2.41
N ASN A 68 -16.09 -6.46 -1.94
CA ASN A 68 -17.01 -5.41 -2.34
C ASN A 68 -16.72 -4.13 -1.56
N ALA A 69 -15.68 -3.39 -1.98
CA ALA A 69 -15.25 -2.13 -1.38
C ALA A 69 -14.69 -1.21 -2.45
N LYS A 70 -14.59 0.08 -2.15
CA LYS A 70 -13.84 1.04 -2.97
C LYS A 70 -12.40 1.13 -2.45
N PHE A 71 -11.46 0.99 -3.36
CA PHE A 71 -10.03 1.02 -3.07
C PHE A 71 -9.43 2.33 -3.56
N TYR A 72 -8.74 3.01 -2.68
CA TYR A 72 -7.97 4.21 -2.96
C TYR A 72 -6.50 3.92 -2.75
N GLY A 73 -5.65 4.61 -3.49
CA GLY A 73 -4.21 4.47 -3.30
C GLY A 73 -3.49 5.79 -3.55
N VAL A 74 -2.48 6.05 -2.72
CA VAL A 74 -1.54 7.17 -2.88
C VAL A 74 -0.14 6.61 -2.95
N ASP A 75 0.64 7.04 -3.94
CA ASP A 75 2.06 6.73 -4.08
C ASP A 75 2.82 7.95 -4.56
N ILE A 76 4.02 8.15 -4.04
CA ILE A 76 4.86 9.31 -4.40
C ILE A 76 5.41 9.20 -5.83
N SER A 77 5.54 7.98 -6.36
CA SER A 77 6.11 7.70 -7.67
C SER A 77 5.05 7.76 -8.77
N ALA A 78 5.13 8.74 -9.66
CA ALA A 78 4.28 8.84 -10.84
C ALA A 78 4.34 7.59 -11.73
N ASP A 79 5.53 6.97 -11.86
CA ASP A 79 5.73 5.73 -12.64
C ASP A 79 4.97 4.55 -12.01
N MET A 80 4.99 4.41 -10.68
CA MET A 80 4.22 3.38 -9.98
C MET A 80 2.71 3.62 -10.11
N VAL A 81 2.25 4.86 -10.06
CA VAL A 81 0.84 5.21 -10.29
C VAL A 81 0.39 4.74 -11.67
N GLU A 82 1.15 5.06 -12.72
CA GLU A 82 0.81 4.64 -14.08
C GLU A 82 0.87 3.12 -14.27
N LYS A 83 1.87 2.44 -13.71
CA LYS A 83 1.96 0.97 -13.71
C LYS A 83 0.77 0.34 -12.98
N ALA A 84 0.40 0.87 -11.84
CA ALA A 84 -0.72 0.37 -11.04
C ALA A 84 -2.07 0.63 -11.72
N LYS A 85 -2.30 1.79 -12.34
CA LYS A 85 -3.51 2.08 -13.12
C LYS A 85 -3.68 1.08 -14.26
N ARG A 86 -2.62 0.84 -15.05
CA ARG A 86 -2.65 -0.16 -16.12
C ARG A 86 -2.98 -1.56 -15.61
N LYS A 87 -2.38 -1.97 -14.48
CA LYS A 87 -2.60 -3.27 -13.86
C LYS A 87 -4.02 -3.42 -13.30
N ASN A 88 -4.63 -2.35 -12.81
CA ASN A 88 -5.95 -2.30 -12.21
C ASN A 88 -7.02 -1.72 -13.16
N ARG A 89 -6.78 -1.70 -14.47
CA ARG A 89 -7.61 -1.00 -15.48
C ARG A 89 -9.12 -1.24 -15.30
N ASP A 90 -9.53 -2.47 -15.07
CA ASP A 90 -10.96 -2.81 -14.94
C ASP A 90 -11.57 -2.13 -13.70
N GLY A 91 -10.86 -2.14 -12.56
CA GLY A 91 -11.29 -1.44 -11.35
C GLY A 91 -11.26 0.08 -11.48
N VAL A 92 -10.29 0.63 -12.22
CA VAL A 92 -10.18 2.07 -12.49
C VAL A 92 -11.35 2.52 -13.38
N ASN A 93 -11.64 1.80 -14.45
CA ASN A 93 -12.75 2.12 -15.38
C ASN A 93 -14.13 2.08 -14.71
N THR A 94 -14.29 1.27 -13.67
CA THR A 94 -15.55 1.15 -12.91
C THR A 94 -15.59 2.04 -11.65
N ASN A 95 -14.59 2.90 -11.44
CA ASN A 95 -14.42 3.72 -10.24
C ASN A 95 -14.40 2.89 -8.92
N LYS A 96 -14.08 1.61 -9.00
CA LYS A 96 -13.84 0.74 -7.84
C LYS A 96 -12.44 0.93 -7.27
N VAL A 97 -11.49 1.34 -8.12
CA VAL A 97 -10.09 1.62 -7.76
C VAL A 97 -9.72 3.03 -8.20
N ILE A 98 -9.29 3.85 -7.28
CA ILE A 98 -8.88 5.25 -7.49
C ILE A 98 -7.43 5.39 -7.04
N LEU A 99 -6.53 5.65 -8.00
CA LEU A 99 -5.08 5.73 -7.75
C LEU A 99 -4.58 7.10 -8.17
N GLN A 100 -3.80 7.73 -7.29
CA GLN A 100 -3.24 9.06 -7.55
C GLN A 100 -1.83 9.20 -6.99
N GLN A 101 -1.09 10.14 -7.54
CA GLN A 101 0.20 10.54 -7.00
C GLN A 101 -0.02 11.46 -5.80
N GLY A 102 0.79 11.27 -4.74
CA GLY A 102 0.75 12.13 -3.55
C GLY A 102 1.76 11.69 -2.51
N LYS A 103 1.97 12.54 -1.50
CA LYS A 103 2.80 12.26 -0.34
C LYS A 103 1.95 11.71 0.80
N ALA A 104 2.53 10.82 1.60
CA ALA A 104 1.88 10.28 2.79
C ALA A 104 1.67 11.35 3.88
N GLU A 105 2.57 12.37 3.91
CA GLU A 105 2.55 13.50 4.82
C GLU A 105 1.47 14.55 4.50
N GLU A 106 0.76 14.41 3.36
CA GLU A 106 -0.29 15.32 2.92
C GLU A 106 -1.28 14.54 2.04
N LEU A 107 -2.19 13.81 2.68
CA LEU A 107 -3.15 12.96 1.99
C LEU A 107 -4.26 13.81 1.35
N PRO A 108 -4.52 13.68 0.03
CA PRO A 108 -5.48 14.50 -0.69
C PRO A 108 -6.93 14.00 -0.48
N TYR A 109 -7.32 13.78 0.77
CA TYR A 109 -8.63 13.29 1.16
C TYR A 109 -9.19 14.11 2.33
N ASN A 110 -10.51 14.12 2.43
CA ASN A 110 -11.22 14.77 3.54
C ASN A 110 -11.01 14.00 4.86
N ASP A 111 -11.29 14.67 5.97
CA ASP A 111 -11.35 14.07 7.28
C ASP A 111 -12.44 12.97 7.30
N ASP A 112 -12.28 11.98 8.15
CA ASP A 112 -13.27 10.90 8.39
C ASP A 112 -13.75 10.20 7.11
N PHE A 113 -12.85 10.00 6.15
CA PHE A 113 -13.23 9.47 4.84
C PHE A 113 -13.11 7.96 4.72
N PHE A 114 -12.12 7.34 5.35
CA PHE A 114 -11.80 5.93 5.20
C PHE A 114 -12.25 5.07 6.37
N ASP A 115 -12.74 3.87 6.06
CA ASP A 115 -13.05 2.83 7.05
C ASP A 115 -11.78 2.05 7.43
N THR A 116 -10.82 1.97 6.53
CA THR A 116 -9.52 1.33 6.77
C THR A 116 -8.43 2.03 5.94
N VAL A 117 -7.31 2.27 6.60
CA VAL A 117 -6.05 2.68 5.96
C VAL A 117 -5.03 1.58 6.19
N TYR A 118 -4.31 1.17 5.16
CA TYR A 118 -3.19 0.25 5.33
C TYR A 118 -1.96 0.72 4.57
N THR A 119 -0.82 0.27 5.03
CA THR A 119 0.46 0.49 4.37
C THR A 119 1.36 -0.73 4.54
N VAL A 120 2.16 -1.03 3.53
CA VAL A 120 3.01 -2.21 3.48
C VAL A 120 4.43 -1.80 3.12
N ASN A 121 5.36 -1.95 4.07
CA ASN A 121 6.80 -1.67 3.90
C ASN A 121 7.14 -0.24 3.45
N THR A 122 6.31 0.74 3.72
CA THR A 122 6.53 2.12 3.26
C THR A 122 7.10 3.05 4.31
N ILE A 123 6.96 2.74 5.61
CA ILE A 123 7.41 3.59 6.72
C ILE A 123 8.89 3.99 6.61
N TYR A 124 9.72 3.17 5.98
CA TYR A 124 11.15 3.45 5.80
C TYR A 124 11.44 4.61 4.84
N PHE A 125 10.43 5.00 4.05
CA PHE A 125 10.51 6.06 3.05
C PHE A 125 9.83 7.36 3.50
N TRP A 126 9.16 7.37 4.65
CA TRP A 126 8.51 8.56 5.18
C TRP A 126 9.56 9.54 5.72
N GLU A 127 9.42 10.80 5.32
CA GLU A 127 10.30 11.89 5.80
C GLU A 127 9.94 12.28 7.24
N ASP A 128 8.64 12.34 7.54
CA ASP A 128 8.09 12.65 8.86
C ASP A 128 7.00 11.64 9.23
N THR A 129 7.39 10.63 10.01
CA THR A 129 6.48 9.58 10.46
C THR A 129 5.34 10.14 11.34
N ALA A 130 5.60 11.15 12.16
CA ALA A 130 4.57 11.74 13.02
C ALA A 130 3.49 12.41 12.17
N LYS A 131 3.91 13.21 11.18
CA LYS A 131 3.00 13.86 10.25
C LYS A 131 2.16 12.86 9.45
N VAL A 132 2.76 11.75 8.99
CA VAL A 132 2.01 10.68 8.31
C VAL A 132 0.95 10.06 9.23
N LEU A 133 1.29 9.80 10.49
CA LEU A 133 0.33 9.24 11.45
C LEU A 133 -0.81 10.23 11.77
N ASP A 134 -0.53 11.52 11.83
CA ASP A 134 -1.55 12.57 11.97
C ASP A 134 -2.49 12.60 10.76
N GLU A 135 -1.97 12.50 9.54
CA GLU A 135 -2.76 12.40 8.32
C GLU A 135 -3.60 11.11 8.26
N VAL A 136 -3.01 9.96 8.63
CA VAL A 136 -3.75 8.71 8.75
C VAL A 136 -4.91 8.86 9.74
N ARG A 137 -4.66 9.45 10.91
CA ARG A 137 -5.72 9.71 11.91
C ARG A 137 -6.79 10.64 11.37
N ARG A 138 -6.40 11.72 10.68
CA ARG A 138 -7.34 12.71 10.11
C ARG A 138 -8.29 12.08 9.09
N VAL A 139 -7.77 11.26 8.19
CA VAL A 139 -8.58 10.67 7.11
C VAL A 139 -9.35 9.41 7.52
N LEU A 140 -9.03 8.80 8.67
CA LEU A 140 -9.77 7.66 9.21
C LEU A 140 -11.04 8.12 9.91
N LYS A 141 -12.13 7.41 9.68
CA LYS A 141 -13.35 7.55 10.46
C LYS A 141 -13.14 7.11 11.90
N ASP A 142 -13.98 7.62 12.80
CA ASP A 142 -14.07 7.10 14.16
C ASP A 142 -14.34 5.58 14.15
N GLY A 143 -13.50 4.84 14.88
CA GLY A 143 -13.53 3.38 14.89
C GLY A 143 -12.95 2.71 13.63
N GLY A 144 -12.38 3.48 12.71
CA GLY A 144 -11.65 2.97 11.53
C GLY A 144 -10.37 2.22 11.92
N ASN A 145 -9.86 1.39 11.01
CA ASN A 145 -8.67 0.57 11.27
C ASN A 145 -7.45 1.11 10.54
N PHE A 146 -6.31 1.20 11.24
CA PHE A 146 -5.01 1.38 10.64
C PHE A 146 -4.20 0.09 10.68
N ILE A 147 -3.70 -0.36 9.53
CA ILE A 147 -2.91 -1.58 9.39
C ILE A 147 -1.52 -1.23 8.88
N LEU A 148 -0.53 -1.35 9.75
CA LEU A 148 0.88 -1.21 9.39
C LEU A 148 1.49 -2.60 9.26
N SER A 149 1.91 -2.97 8.06
CA SER A 149 2.58 -4.23 7.78
C SER A 149 4.06 -4.00 7.45
N LEU A 150 4.94 -4.57 8.26
CA LEU A 150 6.39 -4.46 8.12
C LEU A 150 7.00 -5.85 7.91
N ILE A 151 8.01 -5.93 7.05
CA ILE A 151 8.91 -7.08 6.96
C ILE A 151 10.13 -6.77 7.83
N HIS A 152 10.32 -7.56 8.88
CA HIS A 152 11.58 -7.57 9.60
C HIS A 152 12.47 -8.70 9.06
N ILE A 153 13.67 -8.39 8.61
CA ILE A 153 14.60 -9.34 7.98
C ILE A 153 15.12 -10.41 8.98
N SER A 154 14.89 -10.23 10.28
CA SER A 154 15.45 -11.09 11.33
C SER A 154 14.46 -11.76 12.27
N GLU A 155 13.14 -11.49 12.18
CA GLU A 155 12.13 -12.13 13.03
C GLU A 155 10.72 -12.16 12.37
N PRO A 156 9.85 -13.09 12.78
CA PRO A 156 8.49 -13.15 12.25
C PRO A 156 7.71 -11.88 12.61
N THR A 157 7.00 -11.38 11.64
CA THR A 157 6.20 -10.16 11.55
C THR A 157 5.53 -9.76 12.87
N ARG A 158 5.98 -8.69 13.52
CA ARG A 158 5.19 -8.03 14.57
C ARG A 158 4.10 -7.18 13.91
N ARG A 159 2.86 -7.43 14.29
CA ARG A 159 1.69 -6.69 13.83
C ARG A 159 1.31 -5.68 14.91
N VAL A 160 1.19 -4.41 14.53
CA VAL A 160 0.55 -3.41 15.37
C VAL A 160 -0.81 -3.11 14.72
N VAL A 161 -1.87 -3.44 15.44
CA VAL A 161 -3.24 -3.00 15.13
C VAL A 161 -3.56 -1.97 16.21
N ILE A 162 -3.76 -0.75 15.81
CA ILE A 162 -4.16 0.35 16.69
C ILE A 162 -5.62 0.69 16.35
#